data_b7b7d4e45c9dee3fd7369dcd319c52ef
#
_entry.id   b7b7d4e45c9dee3fd7369dcd319c52ef
#
_cell.length_a   1.000
_cell.length_b   1.000
_cell.length_c   1.000
_cell.angle_alpha   90.00
_cell.angle_beta   90.00
_cell.angle_gamma   90.00
#
_symmetry.space_group_name_H-M   'P 1'
#
loop_
_entity.id
_entity.type
_entity.pdbx_description
1 polymer ?
#
loop_
_entity_poly.entity_id
_entity_poly.type
_entity_poly.pdbx_seq_one_letter_code
_entity_poly.pdbx_strand_id
1 'polypeptide(L)'
;MRASRSLHANWVKGPSTRTQFDNYLERFSGRLPTHAGMLVVRRSDGALAGVINISEIVRGAFQSAYIGYYAFAGLAGEGYMREGMGLALDAVFRDLKLHRVEVNVQPTNERSIALVEKLRFAREGYSRRYVKIGGRWRDHIRFALLAEDWRARRGRSR
;
A
#
# COMPACT_ATOMS: atom_id res chain seq x y z
N MET A 1 0.62 8.90 13.04
CA MET A 1 1.93 8.22 13.09
C MET A 1 2.55 8.16 14.50
N ARG A 2 2.60 9.25 15.30
CA ARG A 2 3.22 9.22 16.64
C ARG A 2 2.60 8.15 17.55
N ALA A 3 1.28 8.09 17.66
CA ALA A 3 0.55 7.10 18.46
C ALA A 3 0.66 5.65 17.96
N SER A 4 1.12 5.45 16.72
CA SER A 4 1.26 4.12 16.10
C SER A 4 2.73 3.72 15.91
N ARG A 5 3.68 4.41 16.57
CA ARG A 5 5.11 4.20 16.39
C ARG A 5 5.54 2.75 16.67
N SER A 6 5.04 2.14 17.72
CA SER A 6 5.34 0.75 18.09
C SER A 6 4.89 -0.25 17.03
N LEU A 7 3.74 0.02 16.39
CA LEU A 7 3.21 -0.84 15.32
C LEU A 7 4.06 -0.80 14.05
N HIS A 8 4.76 0.32 13.80
CA HIS A 8 5.46 0.57 12.53
C HIS A 8 6.97 0.58 12.61
N ALA A 9 7.56 0.60 13.80
CA ALA A 9 8.99 0.89 14.03
C ALA A 9 9.95 0.12 13.12
N ASN A 10 9.62 -1.11 12.77
CA ASN A 10 10.44 -1.99 11.96
C ASN A 10 10.07 -2.00 10.46
N TRP A 11 8.91 -1.45 10.08
CA TRP A 11 8.32 -1.67 8.76
C TRP A 11 8.27 -0.41 7.90
N VAL A 12 7.87 0.71 8.48
CA VAL A 12 7.69 1.97 7.76
C VAL A 12 7.98 3.17 8.64
N LYS A 13 8.58 4.20 8.05
CA LYS A 13 8.70 5.53 8.68
C LYS A 13 7.76 6.49 7.96
N GLY A 14 6.63 6.80 8.58
CA GLY A 14 5.76 7.88 8.11
C GLY A 14 6.15 9.24 8.72
N PRO A 15 5.57 10.33 8.19
CA PRO A 15 5.85 11.67 8.68
C PRO A 15 5.46 11.81 10.16
N SER A 16 6.33 12.41 10.95
CA SER A 16 6.16 12.63 12.40
C SER A 16 6.22 14.10 12.80
N THR A 17 6.68 14.98 11.89
CA THR A 17 6.67 16.44 12.03
C THR A 17 5.83 17.08 10.95
N ARG A 18 5.46 18.35 11.13
CA ARG A 18 4.71 19.13 10.11
C ARG A 18 5.47 19.20 8.80
N THR A 19 6.74 19.57 8.82
CA THR A 19 7.58 19.66 7.63
C THR A 19 7.68 18.32 6.88
N GLN A 20 7.86 17.21 7.62
CA GLN A 20 7.85 15.87 6.98
C GLN A 20 6.51 15.54 6.33
N PHE A 21 5.40 15.99 6.91
CA PHE A 21 4.08 15.80 6.35
C PHE A 21 3.87 16.66 5.10
N ASP A 22 4.29 17.91 5.12
CA ASP A 22 4.19 18.81 3.97
C ASP A 22 5.01 18.26 2.78
N ASN A 23 6.27 17.85 3.00
CA ASN A 23 7.10 17.18 2.00
C ASN A 23 6.50 15.85 1.50
N TYR A 24 5.77 15.15 2.37
CA TYR A 24 5.05 13.95 1.97
C TYR A 24 3.89 14.28 1.03
N LEU A 25 3.13 15.35 1.30
CA LEU A 25 2.02 15.78 0.46
C LEU A 25 2.46 16.28 -0.92
N GLU A 26 3.63 16.90 -1.04
CA GLU A 26 4.19 17.37 -2.30
C GLU A 26 4.34 16.27 -3.36
N ARG A 27 4.49 15.00 -2.93
CA ARG A 27 4.60 13.86 -3.85
C ARG A 27 3.33 13.61 -4.66
N PHE A 28 2.19 14.08 -4.16
CA PHE A 28 0.87 13.88 -4.79
C PHE A 28 0.46 15.07 -5.66
N SER A 29 1.27 16.10 -5.72
CA SER A 29 1.07 17.29 -6.55
C SER A 29 1.68 17.10 -7.94
N GLY A 30 1.17 17.85 -8.92
CA GLY A 30 1.68 17.85 -10.28
C GLY A 30 0.64 17.44 -11.33
N ARG A 31 0.94 17.76 -12.58
CA ARG A 31 0.01 17.53 -13.71
C ARG A 31 -0.15 16.04 -14.07
N LEU A 32 0.89 15.23 -13.86
CA LEU A 32 0.86 13.78 -14.02
C LEU A 32 1.56 13.17 -12.81
N PRO A 33 0.87 13.02 -11.69
CA PRO A 33 1.50 12.56 -10.46
C PRO A 33 2.00 11.12 -10.61
N THR A 34 3.24 10.90 -10.18
CA THR A 34 3.85 9.56 -10.06
C THR A 34 3.44 8.87 -8.75
N HIS A 35 2.65 9.54 -7.93
CA HIS A 35 2.17 9.05 -6.65
C HIS A 35 0.69 9.36 -6.47
N ALA A 36 -0.03 8.50 -5.75
CA ALA A 36 -1.39 8.74 -5.26
C ALA A 36 -1.51 8.28 -3.81
N GLY A 37 -2.12 9.08 -2.96
CA GLY A 37 -2.34 8.77 -1.55
C GLY A 37 -3.83 8.60 -1.24
N MET A 38 -4.17 7.58 -0.46
CA MET A 38 -5.53 7.29 -0.04
C MET A 38 -5.58 7.11 1.47
N LEU A 39 -6.61 7.67 2.11
CA LEU A 39 -6.89 7.46 3.52
C LEU A 39 -7.97 6.38 3.67
N VAL A 40 -7.73 5.45 4.56
CA VAL A 40 -8.75 4.48 5.00
C VAL A 40 -9.47 5.08 6.19
N VAL A 41 -10.77 5.35 6.01
CA VAL A 41 -11.60 6.05 7.01
C VAL A 41 -12.77 5.16 7.41
N ARG A 42 -13.00 5.01 8.71
CA ARG A 42 -14.17 4.32 9.23
C ARG A 42 -15.43 5.16 8.99
N ARG A 43 -16.44 4.59 8.33
CA ARG A 43 -17.63 5.33 7.91
C ARG A 43 -18.50 5.85 9.05
N SER A 44 -18.53 5.14 10.19
CA SER A 44 -19.43 5.47 11.30
C SER A 44 -19.09 6.78 12.02
N ASP A 45 -17.81 7.15 12.07
CA ASP A 45 -17.33 8.29 12.86
C ASP A 45 -16.18 9.09 12.22
N GLY A 46 -15.77 8.72 11.02
CA GLY A 46 -14.67 9.39 10.33
C GLY A 46 -13.27 9.08 10.87
N ALA A 47 -13.13 8.10 11.77
CA ALA A 47 -11.84 7.76 12.34
C ALA A 47 -10.87 7.21 11.28
N LEU A 48 -9.62 7.67 11.31
CA LEU A 48 -8.57 7.21 10.39
C LEU A 48 -8.08 5.83 10.79
N ALA A 49 -8.28 4.83 9.92
CA ALA A 49 -7.84 3.45 10.10
C ALA A 49 -6.47 3.17 9.48
N GLY A 50 -6.09 3.89 8.44
CA GLY A 50 -4.78 3.70 7.80
C GLY A 50 -4.55 4.58 6.58
N VAL A 51 -3.42 4.33 5.93
CA VAL A 51 -2.99 5.01 4.70
C VAL A 51 -2.56 3.97 3.68
N ILE A 52 -2.89 4.23 2.41
CA ILE A 52 -2.44 3.47 1.26
C ILE A 52 -1.78 4.45 0.29
N ASN A 53 -0.54 4.17 -0.07
CA ASN A 53 0.25 4.96 -1.00
C ASN A 53 0.49 4.16 -2.27
N ILE A 54 0.15 4.73 -3.40
CA ILE A 54 0.55 4.25 -4.72
C ILE A 54 1.77 5.08 -5.11
N SER A 55 2.88 4.46 -5.40
CA SER A 55 4.14 5.12 -5.72
C SER A 55 4.77 4.57 -6.98
N GLU A 56 5.66 5.37 -7.58
CA GLU A 56 6.36 5.01 -8.82
C GLU A 56 5.37 4.58 -9.91
N ILE A 57 4.34 5.41 -10.15
CA ILE A 57 3.36 5.16 -11.21
C ILE A 57 4.05 5.34 -12.55
N VAL A 58 4.39 4.23 -13.19
CA VAL A 58 5.00 4.19 -14.51
C VAL A 58 3.93 3.92 -15.55
N ARG A 59 3.85 4.78 -16.56
CA ARG A 59 2.89 4.71 -17.67
C ARG A 59 3.50 4.03 -18.90
N GLY A 60 2.85 4.18 -20.04
CA GLY A 60 3.30 3.62 -21.33
C GLY A 60 3.18 2.11 -21.36
N ALA A 61 4.22 1.41 -21.83
CA ALA A 61 4.22 -0.04 -21.95
C ALA A 61 4.26 -0.77 -20.59
N PHE A 62 4.72 -0.12 -19.52
CA PHE A 62 4.88 -0.76 -18.22
C PHE A 62 3.59 -0.78 -17.38
N GLN A 63 2.85 0.31 -17.35
CA GLN A 63 1.56 0.49 -16.63
C GLN A 63 1.54 -0.16 -15.24
N SER A 64 2.54 0.14 -14.42
CA SER A 64 2.76 -0.49 -13.12
C SER A 64 3.01 0.54 -12.02
N ALA A 65 2.78 0.14 -10.75
CA ALA A 65 3.09 0.93 -9.57
C ALA A 65 3.38 0.03 -8.37
N TYR A 66 4.00 0.62 -7.34
CA TYR A 66 4.12 -0.01 -6.02
C TYR A 66 3.01 0.47 -5.08
N ILE A 67 2.55 -0.43 -4.21
CA ILE A 67 1.64 -0.11 -3.13
C ILE A 67 2.34 -0.28 -1.79
N GLY A 68 2.41 0.81 -1.03
CA GLY A 68 2.82 0.81 0.37
C GLY A 68 1.64 1.19 1.27
N TYR A 69 1.53 0.61 2.45
CA TYR A 69 0.43 0.89 3.36
C TYR A 69 0.81 0.72 4.83
N TYR A 70 0.04 1.35 5.69
CA TYR A 70 0.13 1.14 7.14
C TYR A 70 -1.21 1.45 7.82
N ALA A 71 -1.50 0.70 8.89
CA ALA A 71 -2.68 0.91 9.71
C ALA A 71 -2.39 1.85 10.89
N PHE A 72 -3.38 2.54 11.41
CA PHE A 72 -3.27 3.22 12.69
C PHE A 72 -3.62 2.27 13.84
N ALA A 73 -2.88 2.37 14.96
CA ALA A 73 -2.92 1.41 16.06
C ALA A 73 -4.33 1.19 16.64
N GLY A 74 -5.13 2.26 16.76
CA GLY A 74 -6.47 2.19 17.36
C GLY A 74 -7.49 1.34 16.59
N LEU A 75 -7.24 1.06 15.30
CA LEU A 75 -8.14 0.31 14.42
C LEU A 75 -7.41 -0.83 13.68
N ALA A 76 -6.19 -1.15 14.11
CA ALA A 76 -5.39 -2.21 13.50
C ALA A 76 -5.96 -3.59 13.87
N GLY A 77 -6.11 -4.45 12.85
CA GLY A 77 -6.62 -5.82 13.05
C GLY A 77 -8.13 -5.98 12.84
N GLU A 78 -8.90 -4.90 12.72
CA GLU A 78 -10.36 -4.92 12.58
C GLU A 78 -10.84 -5.09 11.12
N GLY A 79 -9.96 -5.37 10.18
CA GLY A 79 -10.31 -5.61 8.77
C GLY A 79 -10.32 -4.38 7.86
N TYR A 80 -10.27 -3.16 8.40
CA TYR A 80 -10.32 -1.92 7.62
C TYR A 80 -9.25 -1.84 6.53
N MET A 81 -8.02 -2.30 6.81
CA MET A 81 -6.96 -2.29 5.80
C MET A 81 -7.24 -3.26 4.64
N ARG A 82 -7.93 -4.38 4.88
CA ARG A 82 -8.31 -5.31 3.81
C ARG A 82 -9.39 -4.70 2.91
N GLU A 83 -10.40 -4.09 3.51
CA GLU A 83 -11.47 -3.41 2.79
C GLU A 83 -10.93 -2.19 2.02
N GLY A 84 -10.19 -1.32 2.71
CA GLY A 84 -9.56 -0.15 2.11
C GLY A 84 -8.62 -0.48 0.96
N MET A 85 -7.81 -1.53 1.08
CA MET A 85 -6.95 -2.02 0.00
C MET A 85 -7.78 -2.53 -1.19
N GLY A 86 -8.91 -3.19 -0.94
CA GLY A 86 -9.83 -3.60 -2.00
C GLY A 86 -10.37 -2.41 -2.80
N LEU A 87 -10.79 -1.36 -2.11
CA LEU A 87 -11.25 -0.11 -2.74
C LEU A 87 -10.11 0.62 -3.48
N ALA A 88 -8.92 0.64 -2.91
CA ALA A 88 -7.75 1.22 -3.55
C ALA A 88 -7.37 0.47 -4.84
N LEU A 89 -7.44 -0.86 -4.84
CA LEU A 89 -7.20 -1.68 -6.04
C LEU A 89 -8.24 -1.42 -7.14
N ASP A 90 -9.52 -1.20 -6.77
CA ASP A 90 -10.54 -0.78 -7.73
C ASP A 90 -10.16 0.56 -8.39
N ALA A 91 -9.78 1.56 -7.61
CA ALA A 91 -9.37 2.85 -8.12
C ALA A 91 -8.10 2.74 -9.00
N VAL A 92 -7.11 1.95 -8.59
CA VAL A 92 -5.87 1.74 -9.33
C VAL A 92 -6.13 1.12 -10.70
N PHE A 93 -6.92 0.07 -10.77
CA PHE A 93 -7.15 -0.64 -12.03
C PHE A 93 -8.22 0.01 -12.92
N ARG A 94 -9.22 0.69 -12.33
CA ARG A 94 -10.29 1.35 -13.08
C ARG A 94 -9.95 2.79 -13.45
N ASP A 95 -9.49 3.59 -12.47
CA ASP A 95 -9.34 5.03 -12.63
C ASP A 95 -7.93 5.40 -13.08
N LEU A 96 -6.89 4.80 -12.48
CA LEU A 96 -5.51 4.99 -12.91
C LEU A 96 -5.14 4.13 -14.13
N LYS A 97 -5.98 3.15 -14.49
CA LYS A 97 -5.81 2.25 -15.66
C LYS A 97 -4.46 1.54 -15.68
N LEU A 98 -3.95 1.16 -14.51
CA LEU A 98 -2.74 0.36 -14.43
C LEU A 98 -3.03 -1.10 -14.77
N HIS A 99 -2.02 -1.78 -15.33
CA HIS A 99 -2.07 -3.21 -15.62
C HIS A 99 -1.63 -4.05 -14.41
N ARG A 100 -0.66 -3.53 -13.63
CA ARG A 100 0.00 -4.27 -12.57
C ARG A 100 0.24 -3.40 -11.33
N VAL A 101 0.17 -4.02 -10.15
CA VAL A 101 0.64 -3.42 -8.91
C VAL A 101 1.51 -4.40 -8.13
N GLU A 102 2.51 -3.89 -7.44
CA GLU A 102 3.41 -4.66 -6.61
C GLU A 102 3.36 -4.21 -5.15
N VAL A 103 3.50 -5.18 -4.25
CA VAL A 103 3.69 -4.96 -2.82
C VAL A 103 4.94 -5.69 -2.37
N ASN A 104 5.86 -4.98 -1.75
CA ASN A 104 7.10 -5.53 -1.23
C ASN A 104 7.02 -5.59 0.29
N VAL A 105 7.08 -6.81 0.84
CA VAL A 105 6.87 -7.07 2.27
C VAL A 105 8.11 -7.67 2.89
N GLN A 106 8.58 -7.12 4.03
CA GLN A 106 9.67 -7.76 4.79
C GLN A 106 9.25 -9.16 5.26
N PRO A 107 10.12 -10.18 5.18
CA PRO A 107 9.76 -11.59 5.45
C PRO A 107 9.18 -11.85 6.84
N THR A 108 9.53 -11.03 7.82
CA THR A 108 9.05 -11.12 9.21
C THR A 108 7.76 -10.34 9.48
N ASN A 109 7.20 -9.65 8.46
CA ASN A 109 5.93 -8.92 8.60
C ASN A 109 4.74 -9.81 8.24
N GLU A 110 4.46 -10.80 9.06
CA GLU A 110 3.41 -11.82 8.85
C GLU A 110 2.02 -11.20 8.62
N ARG A 111 1.69 -10.11 9.33
CA ARG A 111 0.40 -9.42 9.16
C ARG A 111 0.23 -8.84 7.76
N SER A 112 1.29 -8.25 7.22
CA SER A 112 1.29 -7.70 5.87
C SER A 112 1.25 -8.82 4.82
N ILE A 113 2.00 -9.91 5.02
CA ILE A 113 1.97 -11.10 4.17
C ILE A 113 0.55 -11.68 4.11
N ALA A 114 -0.07 -11.92 5.27
CA ALA A 114 -1.43 -12.44 5.34
C ALA A 114 -2.46 -11.53 4.65
N LEU A 115 -2.28 -10.20 4.70
CA LEU A 115 -3.16 -9.26 4.02
C LEU A 115 -3.06 -9.38 2.49
N VAL A 116 -1.86 -9.36 1.92
CA VAL A 116 -1.68 -9.43 0.46
C VAL A 116 -2.10 -10.80 -0.10
N GLU A 117 -1.86 -11.88 0.64
CA GLU A 117 -2.33 -13.23 0.28
C GLU A 117 -3.87 -13.33 0.30
N LYS A 118 -4.55 -12.76 1.30
CA LYS A 118 -6.03 -12.68 1.34
C LYS A 118 -6.59 -11.86 0.17
N LEU A 119 -5.84 -10.90 -0.33
CA LEU A 119 -6.17 -10.12 -1.51
C LEU A 119 -5.75 -10.79 -2.82
N ARG A 120 -5.17 -12.01 -2.74
CA ARG A 120 -4.77 -12.82 -3.89
C ARG A 120 -3.63 -12.23 -4.72
N PHE A 121 -2.76 -11.47 -4.09
CA PHE A 121 -1.48 -11.16 -4.72
C PHE A 121 -0.67 -12.44 -4.91
N ALA A 122 -0.11 -12.61 -6.09
CA ALA A 122 0.82 -13.71 -6.38
C ALA A 122 2.19 -13.40 -5.77
N ARG A 123 2.81 -14.39 -5.12
CA ARG A 123 4.19 -14.29 -4.65
C ARG A 123 5.12 -14.57 -5.83
N GLU A 124 5.92 -13.58 -6.22
CA GLU A 124 6.77 -13.67 -7.41
C GLU A 124 8.27 -13.77 -7.11
N GLY A 125 8.66 -13.60 -5.86
CA GLY A 125 10.08 -13.77 -5.54
C GLY A 125 10.52 -13.18 -4.22
N TYR A 126 11.83 -13.23 -4.02
CA TYR A 126 12.52 -12.72 -2.85
C TYR A 126 13.69 -11.85 -3.31
N SER A 127 13.80 -10.65 -2.77
CA SER A 127 14.86 -9.70 -3.08
C SER A 127 15.67 -9.37 -1.84
N ARG A 128 16.95 -9.71 -1.87
CA ARG A 128 17.88 -9.42 -0.78
C ARG A 128 18.27 -7.95 -0.78
N ARG A 129 18.33 -7.33 0.41
CA ARG A 129 18.76 -5.94 0.60
C ARG A 129 18.08 -4.96 -0.35
N TYR A 130 16.77 -5.09 -0.49
CA TYR A 130 15.98 -4.47 -1.55
C TYR A 130 15.59 -3.03 -1.25
N VAL A 131 15.08 -2.75 -0.05
CA VAL A 131 14.63 -1.41 0.36
C VAL A 131 15.38 -0.95 1.62
N LYS A 132 15.79 0.31 1.63
CA LYS A 132 16.46 0.93 2.78
C LYS A 132 15.42 1.46 3.77
N ILE A 133 15.28 0.82 4.92
CA ILE A 133 14.34 1.20 5.99
C ILE A 133 15.12 1.43 7.28
N GLY A 134 14.93 2.62 7.88
CA GLY A 134 15.64 2.97 9.11
C GLY A 134 17.16 2.98 8.98
N GLY A 135 17.66 3.34 7.79
CA GLY A 135 19.10 3.37 7.50
C GLY A 135 19.72 2.02 7.12
N ARG A 136 18.95 0.93 7.15
CA ARG A 136 19.44 -0.43 6.84
C ARG A 136 18.73 -0.99 5.62
N TRP A 137 19.46 -1.66 4.72
CA TRP A 137 18.90 -2.42 3.62
C TRP A 137 18.19 -3.66 4.14
N ARG A 138 16.94 -3.86 3.76
CA ARG A 138 16.08 -4.96 4.20
C ARG A 138 15.67 -5.85 3.04
N ASP A 139 15.58 -7.13 3.33
CA ASP A 139 15.07 -8.13 2.39
C ASP A 139 13.55 -8.00 2.25
N HIS A 140 13.02 -8.30 1.08
CA HIS A 140 11.59 -8.26 0.82
C HIS A 140 11.13 -9.47 0.00
N ILE A 141 9.95 -9.96 0.33
CA ILE A 141 9.18 -10.84 -0.54
C ILE A 141 8.40 -9.94 -1.49
N ARG A 142 8.45 -10.24 -2.78
CA ARG A 142 7.73 -9.50 -3.81
C ARG A 142 6.41 -10.18 -4.12
N PHE A 143 5.35 -9.41 -4.04
CA PHE A 143 4.00 -9.81 -4.41
C PHE A 143 3.49 -8.90 -5.52
N ALA A 144 2.67 -9.46 -6.43
CA ALA A 144 2.06 -8.70 -7.49
C ALA A 144 0.60 -9.10 -7.72
N LEU A 145 -0.16 -8.18 -8.29
CA LEU A 145 -1.53 -8.41 -8.71
C LEU A 145 -1.76 -7.76 -10.07
N LEU A 146 -2.36 -8.49 -10.99
CA LEU A 146 -2.72 -8.03 -12.32
C LEU A 146 -4.17 -7.54 -12.37
N ALA A 147 -4.46 -6.61 -13.26
CA ALA A 147 -5.79 -6.04 -13.44
C ALA A 147 -6.83 -7.09 -13.83
N GLU A 148 -6.48 -8.05 -14.68
CA GLU A 148 -7.34 -9.15 -15.10
C GLU A 148 -7.68 -10.10 -13.94
N ASP A 149 -6.73 -10.44 -13.09
CA ASP A 149 -6.95 -11.31 -11.92
C ASP A 149 -7.90 -10.63 -10.92
N TRP A 150 -7.72 -9.33 -10.71
CA TRP A 150 -8.60 -8.55 -9.84
C TRP A 150 -10.04 -8.48 -10.37
N ARG A 151 -10.21 -8.24 -11.68
CA ARG A 151 -11.55 -8.20 -12.32
C ARG A 151 -12.24 -9.55 -12.28
N ALA A 152 -11.55 -10.64 -12.60
CA ALA A 152 -12.08 -12.00 -12.56
C ALA A 152 -12.62 -12.37 -11.17
N ARG A 153 -11.94 -11.94 -10.10
CA ARG A 153 -12.40 -12.15 -8.72
C ARG A 153 -13.70 -11.42 -8.42
N ARG A 154 -13.83 -10.16 -8.86
CA ARG A 154 -15.03 -9.36 -8.58
C ARG A 154 -16.26 -9.83 -9.35
N GLY A 155 -16.06 -10.40 -10.52
CA GLY A 155 -17.16 -11.03 -11.30
C GLY A 155 -17.73 -12.29 -10.64
N ARG A 156 -16.94 -13.00 -9.81
CA ARG A 156 -17.41 -14.20 -9.06
C ARG A 156 -18.10 -13.88 -7.73
N SER A 157 -18.06 -12.65 -7.27
CA SER A 157 -18.64 -12.20 -6.00
C SER A 157 -20.00 -11.50 -6.17
N ARG A 158 -20.56 -11.51 -7.38
CA ARG A 158 -21.92 -11.09 -7.73
C ARG A 158 -22.72 -12.34 -8.11
#